data_de369ee6a373107e792ef6c8038777df
#
_entry.id   de369ee6a373107e792ef6c8038777df
#
_cell.length_a   1.000
_cell.length_b   1.000
_cell.length_c   1.000
_cell.angle_alpha   90.00
_cell.angle_beta   90.00
_cell.angle_gamma   90.00
#
_symmetry.space_group_name_H-M   'P 1'
#
loop_
_entity.id
_entity.type
_entity.pdbx_description
1 polymer ?
#
loop_
_entity_poly.entity_id
_entity_poly.type
_entity_poly.pdbx_seq_one_letter_code
_entity_poly.pdbx_strand_id
1 'polypeptide(L)'
;AFAYNFINHRDRLKTPLIKKDGIFVESSFDEAVDFIAEKLINIKKIYGKESIAGLTSARCTNEENYLMQKFMRAVIGNNNIDHCARLCHATTVSGLAETVGSGAMTNSISEIEKADTIFVIGSNTTETHPVIGTYIQKAKRSGKNLIVADPRKIELAEKADIFMQLKVGTNIALLNGMMNVIISENLQNKDFIEERCENYSGLVSV
;
A
#
# COMPACT_ATOMS: atom_id res chain seq x y z
N ALA A 1 -11.70 -7.50 14.20
CA ALA A 1 -11.36 -8.13 15.49
C ALA A 1 -10.08 -7.56 16.10
N PHE A 2 -9.02 -7.40 15.31
CA PHE A 2 -7.72 -6.90 15.82
C PHE A 2 -7.73 -5.44 16.28
N ALA A 3 -8.55 -4.59 15.65
CA ALA A 3 -8.65 -3.17 16.00
C ALA A 3 -9.17 -2.91 17.42
N TYR A 4 -10.01 -3.80 17.97
CA TYR A 4 -10.58 -3.62 19.29
C TYR A 4 -9.53 -3.53 20.40
N ASN A 5 -8.50 -4.40 20.33
CA ASN A 5 -7.48 -4.45 21.36
C ASN A 5 -6.64 -3.17 21.42
N PHE A 6 -6.28 -2.58 20.26
CA PHE A 6 -5.46 -1.38 20.27
C PHE A 6 -6.27 -0.10 20.57
N ILE A 7 -7.55 -0.04 20.17
CA ILE A 7 -8.44 1.10 20.50
C ILE A 7 -8.60 1.26 22.00
N ASN A 8 -8.70 0.13 22.71
CA ASN A 8 -8.92 0.11 24.16
C ASN A 8 -7.65 -0.23 24.96
N HIS A 9 -6.48 -0.20 24.33
CA HIS A 9 -5.22 -0.53 25.00
C HIS A 9 -4.91 0.48 26.10
N ARG A 10 -4.40 -0.01 27.25
CA ARG A 10 -4.08 0.82 28.43
C ARG A 10 -3.06 1.91 28.13
N ASP A 11 -2.13 1.64 27.21
CA ASP A 11 -1.06 2.57 26.82
C ASP A 11 -1.50 3.56 25.72
N ARG A 12 -2.80 3.57 25.36
CA ARG A 12 -3.32 4.53 24.41
C ARG A 12 -3.23 5.94 24.96
N LEU A 13 -2.65 6.87 24.19
CA LEU A 13 -2.62 8.29 24.55
C LEU A 13 -4.04 8.84 24.67
N LYS A 14 -4.32 9.54 25.77
CA LYS A 14 -5.63 10.17 26.06
C LYS A 14 -5.53 11.69 26.11
N THR A 15 -4.32 12.21 26.30
CA THR A 15 -4.00 13.63 26.35
C THR A 15 -2.84 13.93 25.39
N PRO A 16 -2.73 15.16 24.87
CA PRO A 16 -1.56 15.57 24.12
C PRO A 16 -0.28 15.52 24.98
N LEU A 17 0.84 15.25 24.32
CA LEU A 17 2.16 15.27 24.97
C LEU A 17 3.04 16.32 24.28
N ILE A 18 3.64 17.21 25.05
CA ILE A 18 4.64 18.18 24.58
C ILE A 18 6.00 17.76 25.11
N LYS A 19 7.01 17.76 24.25
CA LYS A 19 8.38 17.46 24.64
C LYS A 19 9.04 18.71 25.24
N LYS A 20 9.35 18.68 26.55
CA LYS A 20 10.08 19.71 27.28
C LYS A 20 11.38 19.10 27.81
N ASP A 21 12.51 19.70 27.49
CA ASP A 21 13.85 19.25 27.93
C ASP A 21 14.11 17.73 27.66
N GLY A 22 13.65 17.25 26.51
CA GLY A 22 13.81 15.86 26.11
C GLY A 22 12.76 14.88 26.65
N ILE A 23 11.91 15.28 27.57
CA ILE A 23 10.89 14.46 28.23
C ILE A 23 9.49 14.85 27.72
N PHE A 24 8.65 13.84 27.45
CA PHE A 24 7.25 14.08 27.11
C PHE A 24 6.42 14.36 28.37
N VAL A 25 5.72 15.49 28.39
CA VAL A 25 4.87 15.96 29.47
C VAL A 25 3.44 16.09 28.97
N GLU A 26 2.47 15.66 29.75
CA GLU A 26 1.06 15.87 29.44
C GLU A 26 0.71 17.35 29.36
N SER A 27 -0.16 17.69 28.42
CA SER A 27 -0.66 19.04 28.21
C SER A 27 -2.14 19.05 27.88
N SER A 28 -2.80 20.20 27.98
CA SER A 28 -4.14 20.39 27.44
C SER A 28 -4.10 20.47 25.91
N PHE A 29 -5.27 20.28 25.27
CA PHE A 29 -5.38 20.48 23.82
C PHE A 29 -5.07 21.92 23.41
N ASP A 30 -5.51 22.90 24.18
CA ASP A 30 -5.27 24.33 23.89
C ASP A 30 -3.78 24.64 23.92
N GLU A 31 -3.07 24.22 24.98
CA GLU A 31 -1.60 24.37 25.06
C GLU A 31 -0.87 23.70 23.89
N ALA A 32 -1.33 22.50 23.50
CA ALA A 32 -0.70 21.78 22.38
C ALA A 32 -0.94 22.48 21.04
N VAL A 33 -2.15 23.00 20.81
CA VAL A 33 -2.52 23.75 19.60
C VAL A 33 -1.73 25.06 19.52
N ASP A 34 -1.66 25.82 20.62
CA ASP A 34 -0.89 27.05 20.68
C ASP A 34 0.60 26.82 20.42
N PHE A 35 1.16 25.77 21.03
CA PHE A 35 2.55 25.39 20.79
C PHE A 35 2.82 25.04 19.31
N ILE A 36 1.94 24.25 18.68
CA ILE A 36 2.05 23.89 17.27
C ILE A 36 1.93 25.15 16.39
N ALA A 37 0.94 26.00 16.66
CA ALA A 37 0.72 27.22 15.90
C ALA A 37 1.93 28.16 15.94
N GLU A 38 2.49 28.40 17.15
CA GLU A 38 3.71 29.19 17.32
C GLU A 38 4.88 28.62 16.51
N LYS A 39 5.11 27.29 16.58
CA LYS A 39 6.19 26.64 15.84
C LYS A 39 6.03 26.79 14.33
N LEU A 40 4.82 26.55 13.81
CA LEU A 40 4.53 26.67 12.38
C LEU A 40 4.69 28.11 11.88
N ILE A 41 4.22 29.11 12.65
CA ILE A 41 4.39 30.53 12.33
C ILE A 41 5.88 30.89 12.27
N ASN A 42 6.65 30.45 13.25
CA ASN A 42 8.10 30.72 13.31
C ASN A 42 8.85 30.05 12.16
N ILE A 43 8.57 28.79 11.85
CA ILE A 43 9.17 28.08 10.71
C ILE A 43 8.82 28.80 9.40
N LYS A 44 7.55 29.14 9.20
CA LYS A 44 7.10 29.87 8.01
C LYS A 44 7.78 31.24 7.88
N LYS A 45 8.00 31.94 8.99
CA LYS A 45 8.67 33.25 9.02
C LYS A 45 10.16 33.15 8.68
N ILE A 46 10.84 32.12 9.16
CA ILE A 46 12.31 31.98 9.01
C ILE A 46 12.66 31.34 7.66
N TYR A 47 11.93 30.29 7.27
CA TYR A 47 12.29 29.44 6.13
C TYR A 47 11.31 29.55 4.95
N GLY A 48 10.24 30.31 5.09
CA GLY A 48 9.19 30.43 4.09
C GLY A 48 8.14 29.32 4.17
N LYS A 49 7.02 29.54 3.47
CA LYS A 49 5.88 28.59 3.46
C LYS A 49 6.23 27.23 2.84
N GLU A 50 7.18 27.18 1.93
CA GLU A 50 7.58 25.95 1.22
C GLU A 50 8.37 24.96 2.11
N SER A 51 8.80 25.41 3.31
CA SER A 51 9.46 24.54 4.30
C SER A 51 8.52 23.63 5.07
N ILE A 52 7.21 23.79 4.87
CA ILE A 52 6.18 23.02 5.57
C ILE A 52 5.47 22.10 4.56
N ALA A 53 5.35 20.84 4.92
CA ALA A 53 4.59 19.85 4.14
C ALA A 53 3.59 19.10 5.02
N GLY A 54 2.50 18.62 4.41
CA GLY A 54 1.47 17.84 5.07
C GLY A 54 1.36 16.44 4.45
N LEU A 55 1.14 15.43 5.30
CA LEU A 55 0.83 14.06 4.89
C LEU A 55 -0.48 13.61 5.52
N THR A 56 -1.35 13.02 4.72
CA THR A 56 -2.62 12.44 5.15
C THR A 56 -2.64 10.94 4.94
N SER A 57 -3.72 10.29 5.35
CA SER A 57 -3.80 8.83 5.33
C SER A 57 -5.18 8.32 4.95
N ALA A 58 -5.23 7.16 4.29
CA ALA A 58 -6.46 6.40 4.06
C ALA A 58 -7.11 5.88 5.37
N ARG A 59 -6.42 6.02 6.52
CA ARG A 59 -6.95 5.67 7.83
C ARG A 59 -7.67 6.85 8.52
N CYS A 60 -7.60 8.04 7.91
CA CYS A 60 -8.35 9.21 8.31
C CYS A 60 -9.71 9.25 7.60
N THR A 61 -10.66 10.00 8.15
CA THR A 61 -11.93 10.25 7.47
C THR A 61 -11.74 11.17 6.26
N ASN A 62 -12.75 11.24 5.40
CA ASN A 62 -12.72 12.18 4.27
C ASN A 62 -12.66 13.63 4.74
N GLU A 63 -13.35 13.95 5.84
CA GLU A 63 -13.37 15.26 6.47
C GLU A 63 -11.98 15.67 6.98
N GLU A 64 -11.28 14.76 7.65
CA GLU A 64 -9.90 15.01 8.12
C GLU A 64 -8.93 15.24 6.96
N ASN A 65 -9.03 14.44 5.89
CA ASN A 65 -8.23 14.63 4.69
C ASN A 65 -8.53 15.98 4.00
N TYR A 66 -9.81 16.35 3.92
CA TYR A 66 -10.24 17.64 3.38
C TYR A 66 -9.71 18.81 4.23
N LEU A 67 -9.87 18.73 5.55
CA LEU A 67 -9.41 19.78 6.48
C LEU A 67 -7.89 19.96 6.40
N MET A 68 -7.12 18.88 6.29
CA MET A 68 -5.67 18.98 6.13
C MET A 68 -5.28 19.64 4.80
N GLN A 69 -5.98 19.33 3.69
CA GLN A 69 -5.79 20.04 2.43
C GLN A 69 -6.11 21.52 2.55
N LYS A 70 -7.24 21.85 3.19
CA LYS A 70 -7.66 23.24 3.41
C LYS A 70 -6.65 23.98 4.29
N PHE A 71 -6.15 23.36 5.34
CA PHE A 71 -5.13 23.94 6.22
C PHE A 71 -3.84 24.25 5.44
N MET A 72 -3.32 23.31 4.67
CA MET A 72 -2.11 23.53 3.88
C MET A 72 -2.26 24.67 2.86
N ARG A 73 -3.38 24.72 2.15
CA ARG A 73 -3.62 25.71 1.10
C ARG A 73 -4.02 27.08 1.64
N ALA A 74 -4.93 27.12 2.61
CA ALA A 74 -5.48 28.39 3.11
C ALA A 74 -4.64 29.01 4.23
N VAL A 75 -4.04 28.21 5.13
CA VAL A 75 -3.30 28.69 6.30
C VAL A 75 -1.80 28.72 6.03
N ILE A 76 -1.24 27.60 5.63
CA ILE A 76 0.21 27.54 5.29
C ILE A 76 0.47 28.29 3.98
N GLY A 77 -0.39 28.15 2.98
CA GLY A 77 -0.32 28.87 1.71
C GLY A 77 0.51 28.16 0.64
N ASN A 78 0.60 26.82 0.67
CA ASN A 78 1.26 26.01 -0.35
C ASN A 78 0.46 24.75 -0.68
N ASN A 79 0.93 23.98 -1.68
CA ASN A 79 0.36 22.70 -2.10
C ASN A 79 1.24 21.50 -1.72
N ASN A 80 2.16 21.64 -0.77
CA ASN A 80 3.03 20.57 -0.31
C ASN A 80 2.26 19.58 0.57
N ILE A 81 1.28 18.94 -0.01
CA ILE A 81 0.45 17.95 0.66
C ILE A 81 0.31 16.71 -0.20
N ASP A 82 0.45 15.56 0.40
CA ASP A 82 0.23 14.28 -0.26
C ASP A 82 -0.47 13.30 0.71
N HIS A 83 -0.78 12.13 0.19
CA HIS A 83 -1.54 11.11 0.88
C HIS A 83 -0.79 9.77 0.83
N CYS A 84 -1.04 8.88 1.79
CA CYS A 84 -0.38 7.58 1.85
C CYS A 84 -0.53 6.76 0.55
N ALA A 85 -1.58 7.00 -0.24
CA ALA A 85 -1.80 6.35 -1.53
C ALA A 85 -0.65 6.58 -2.53
N ARG A 86 0.11 7.65 -2.39
CA ARG A 86 1.30 7.94 -3.23
C ARG A 86 2.29 6.78 -3.22
N LEU A 87 2.60 6.27 -2.03
CA LEU A 87 3.53 5.15 -1.85
C LEU A 87 2.82 3.79 -1.85
N CYS A 88 1.52 3.76 -1.50
CA CYS A 88 0.78 2.52 -1.32
C CYS A 88 0.41 1.87 -2.65
N HIS A 89 -0.33 2.59 -3.53
CA HIS A 89 -0.87 2.00 -4.75
C HIS A 89 -0.94 2.95 -5.95
N ALA A 90 -0.38 4.15 -5.90
CA ALA A 90 -0.42 5.07 -7.04
C ALA A 90 0.21 4.47 -8.30
N THR A 91 1.32 3.75 -8.17
CA THR A 91 1.95 3.02 -9.28
C THR A 91 1.08 1.87 -9.79
N THR A 92 0.40 1.15 -8.90
CA THR A 92 -0.54 0.08 -9.27
C THR A 92 -1.75 0.65 -10.00
N VAL A 93 -2.30 1.77 -9.54
CA VAL A 93 -3.43 2.46 -10.21
C VAL A 93 -3.03 2.84 -11.63
N SER A 94 -1.86 3.46 -11.81
CA SER A 94 -1.35 3.82 -13.14
C SER A 94 -1.11 2.58 -14.02
N GLY A 95 -0.45 1.56 -13.49
CA GLY A 95 -0.16 0.33 -14.23
C GLY A 95 -1.42 -0.41 -14.66
N LEU A 96 -2.42 -0.52 -13.78
CA LEU A 96 -3.70 -1.15 -14.14
C LEU A 96 -4.48 -0.30 -15.15
N ALA A 97 -4.47 1.03 -15.03
CA ALA A 97 -5.12 1.91 -16.01
C ALA A 97 -4.52 1.75 -17.42
N GLU A 98 -3.20 1.64 -17.52
CA GLU A 98 -2.48 1.42 -18.79
C GLU A 98 -2.73 0.02 -19.37
N THR A 99 -2.83 -1.00 -18.53
CA THR A 99 -2.88 -2.41 -19.00
C THR A 99 -4.29 -2.95 -19.16
N VAL A 100 -5.24 -2.53 -18.30
CA VAL A 100 -6.62 -3.05 -18.30
C VAL A 100 -7.69 -1.94 -18.36
N GLY A 101 -7.28 -0.70 -18.58
CA GLY A 101 -8.17 0.46 -18.75
C GLY A 101 -8.82 1.00 -17.48
N SER A 102 -8.50 0.44 -16.31
CA SER A 102 -9.04 0.90 -15.02
C SER A 102 -8.04 0.68 -13.90
N GLY A 103 -7.89 1.66 -13.02
CA GLY A 103 -6.99 1.61 -11.86
C GLY A 103 -7.49 0.72 -10.71
N ALA A 104 -8.30 -0.29 -10.98
CA ALA A 104 -8.87 -1.18 -9.99
C ALA A 104 -8.63 -2.65 -10.35
N MET A 105 -8.74 -3.56 -9.36
CA MET A 105 -8.61 -4.99 -9.58
C MET A 105 -9.68 -5.51 -10.54
N THR A 106 -9.32 -6.47 -11.38
CA THR A 106 -10.21 -7.03 -12.43
C THR A 106 -11.15 -8.13 -11.91
N ASN A 107 -10.87 -8.70 -10.74
CA ASN A 107 -11.56 -9.85 -10.19
C ASN A 107 -12.09 -9.57 -8.77
N SER A 108 -13.15 -10.27 -8.38
CA SER A 108 -13.65 -10.19 -7.00
C SER A 108 -12.79 -11.02 -6.03
N ILE A 109 -12.79 -10.65 -4.75
CA ILE A 109 -12.03 -11.38 -3.72
C ILE A 109 -12.45 -12.85 -3.62
N SER A 110 -13.74 -13.15 -3.82
CA SER A 110 -14.26 -14.51 -3.78
C SER A 110 -13.74 -15.44 -4.90
N GLU A 111 -13.23 -14.86 -5.99
CA GLU A 111 -12.67 -15.63 -7.11
C GLU A 111 -11.28 -16.22 -6.80
N ILE A 112 -10.63 -15.78 -5.74
CA ILE A 112 -9.40 -16.41 -5.24
C ILE A 112 -9.59 -17.92 -5.01
N GLU A 113 -10.76 -18.32 -4.52
CA GLU A 113 -11.05 -19.75 -4.28
C GLU A 113 -11.27 -20.56 -5.58
N LYS A 114 -11.54 -19.89 -6.70
CA LYS A 114 -11.73 -20.52 -8.01
C LYS A 114 -10.44 -20.70 -8.80
N ALA A 115 -9.39 -19.97 -8.43
CA ALA A 115 -8.10 -20.05 -9.09
C ALA A 115 -7.41 -21.40 -8.81
N ASP A 116 -6.75 -21.98 -9.81
CA ASP A 116 -5.96 -23.21 -9.63
C ASP A 116 -4.58 -22.92 -9.06
N THR A 117 -4.05 -21.75 -9.36
CA THR A 117 -2.78 -21.26 -8.83
C THR A 117 -2.92 -19.81 -8.35
N ILE A 118 -2.43 -19.55 -7.16
CA ILE A 118 -2.41 -18.23 -6.54
C ILE A 118 -0.96 -17.77 -6.43
N PHE A 119 -0.66 -16.60 -6.99
CA PHE A 119 0.65 -15.97 -6.89
C PHE A 119 0.58 -14.72 -6.02
N VAL A 120 1.28 -14.72 -4.89
CA VAL A 120 1.37 -13.59 -3.96
C VAL A 120 2.78 -13.00 -4.06
N ILE A 121 2.88 -11.74 -4.43
CA ILE A 121 4.16 -11.04 -4.55
C ILE A 121 4.17 -9.74 -3.75
N GLY A 122 5.19 -9.54 -2.89
CA GLY A 122 5.38 -8.31 -2.12
C GLY A 122 4.23 -7.95 -1.18
N SER A 123 3.50 -8.94 -0.67
CA SER A 123 2.31 -8.71 0.16
C SER A 123 2.26 -9.64 1.37
N ASN A 124 2.35 -9.08 2.57
CA ASN A 124 2.05 -9.81 3.81
C ASN A 124 0.54 -9.79 4.09
N THR A 125 -0.19 -10.53 3.27
CA THR A 125 -1.65 -10.47 3.19
C THR A 125 -2.34 -10.90 4.48
N THR A 126 -1.77 -11.83 5.24
CA THR A 126 -2.34 -12.28 6.53
C THR A 126 -2.36 -11.18 7.59
N GLU A 127 -1.38 -10.27 7.56
CA GLU A 127 -1.33 -9.15 8.50
C GLU A 127 -2.07 -7.91 7.98
N THR A 128 -1.84 -7.54 6.72
CA THR A 128 -2.34 -6.26 6.18
C THR A 128 -3.77 -6.35 5.63
N HIS A 129 -4.18 -7.54 5.14
CA HIS A 129 -5.50 -7.80 4.57
C HIS A 129 -6.01 -9.17 5.04
N PRO A 130 -6.30 -9.36 6.34
CA PRO A 130 -6.56 -10.69 6.93
C PRO A 130 -7.75 -11.43 6.31
N VAL A 131 -8.76 -10.72 5.83
CA VAL A 131 -9.90 -11.34 5.12
C VAL A 131 -9.42 -11.99 3.82
N ILE A 132 -8.65 -11.27 2.99
CA ILE A 132 -8.05 -11.82 1.76
C ILE A 132 -7.11 -12.98 2.09
N GLY A 133 -6.29 -12.83 3.13
CA GLY A 133 -5.43 -13.90 3.64
C GLY A 133 -6.21 -15.17 3.99
N THR A 134 -7.42 -15.03 4.53
CA THR A 134 -8.32 -16.16 4.82
C THR A 134 -8.78 -16.88 3.54
N TYR A 135 -9.15 -16.13 2.48
CA TYR A 135 -9.50 -16.72 1.18
C TYR A 135 -8.32 -17.48 0.57
N ILE A 136 -7.12 -16.91 0.60
CA ILE A 136 -5.90 -17.58 0.11
C ILE A 136 -5.63 -18.88 0.88
N GLN A 137 -5.69 -18.84 2.21
CA GLN A 137 -5.46 -20.02 3.04
C GLN A 137 -6.53 -21.09 2.84
N LYS A 138 -7.77 -20.68 2.62
CA LYS A 138 -8.87 -21.61 2.33
C LYS A 138 -8.67 -22.30 0.97
N ALA A 139 -8.31 -21.54 -0.06
CA ALA A 139 -7.98 -22.09 -1.38
C ALA A 139 -6.80 -23.07 -1.28
N LYS A 140 -5.74 -22.72 -0.55
CA LYS A 140 -4.59 -23.61 -0.34
C LYS A 140 -5.00 -24.92 0.35
N ARG A 141 -5.83 -24.86 1.40
CA ARG A 141 -6.34 -26.06 2.08
C ARG A 141 -7.21 -26.95 1.18
N SER A 142 -7.86 -26.38 0.18
CA SER A 142 -8.65 -27.13 -0.82
C SER A 142 -7.81 -27.72 -1.97
N GLY A 143 -6.47 -27.65 -1.86
CA GLY A 143 -5.54 -28.27 -2.81
C GLY A 143 -5.09 -27.36 -3.95
N LYS A 144 -5.37 -26.05 -3.89
CA LYS A 144 -4.87 -25.09 -4.88
C LYS A 144 -3.38 -24.80 -4.67
N ASN A 145 -2.67 -24.49 -5.76
CA ASN A 145 -1.26 -24.13 -5.71
C ASN A 145 -1.07 -22.71 -5.16
N LEU A 146 -0.07 -22.55 -4.31
CA LEU A 146 0.30 -21.25 -3.74
C LEU A 146 1.78 -20.97 -4.00
N ILE A 147 2.05 -19.89 -4.70
CA ILE A 147 3.41 -19.37 -4.95
C ILE A 147 3.54 -18.04 -4.21
N VAL A 148 4.60 -17.87 -3.44
CA VAL A 148 4.87 -16.64 -2.70
C VAL A 148 6.25 -16.11 -3.07
N ALA A 149 6.32 -14.82 -3.42
CA ALA A 149 7.56 -14.10 -3.68
C ALA A 149 7.63 -12.87 -2.75
N ASP A 150 8.52 -12.91 -1.76
CA ASP A 150 8.68 -11.84 -0.77
C ASP A 150 10.12 -11.81 -0.22
N PRO A 151 10.68 -10.63 0.08
CA PRO A 151 11.98 -10.55 0.75
C PRO A 151 12.00 -11.20 2.13
N ARG A 152 10.85 -11.27 2.80
CA ARG A 152 10.68 -11.86 4.13
C ARG A 152 9.95 -13.20 4.04
N LYS A 153 10.31 -14.12 4.89
CA LYS A 153 9.54 -15.35 5.07
C LYS A 153 8.28 -15.07 5.89
N ILE A 154 7.24 -14.58 5.21
CA ILE A 154 5.92 -14.28 5.77
C ILE A 154 5.13 -15.57 6.06
N GLU A 155 4.04 -15.49 6.83
CA GLU A 155 3.21 -16.65 7.19
C GLU A 155 2.73 -17.46 5.96
N LEU A 156 2.34 -16.79 4.87
CA LEU A 156 1.93 -17.48 3.64
C LEU A 156 3.09 -18.23 2.98
N ALA A 157 4.32 -17.76 3.12
CA ALA A 157 5.50 -18.45 2.59
C ALA A 157 5.75 -19.82 3.25
N GLU A 158 5.34 -19.98 4.51
CA GLU A 158 5.44 -21.28 5.21
C GLU A 158 4.43 -22.32 4.68
N LYS A 159 3.36 -21.84 4.04
CA LYS A 159 2.28 -22.67 3.49
C LYS A 159 2.36 -22.82 1.97
N ALA A 160 3.28 -22.10 1.34
CA ALA A 160 3.45 -22.07 -0.12
C ALA A 160 4.04 -23.37 -0.65
N ASP A 161 3.65 -23.77 -1.86
CA ASP A 161 4.31 -24.82 -2.61
C ASP A 161 5.66 -24.36 -3.14
N ILE A 162 5.75 -23.07 -3.52
CA ILE A 162 6.98 -22.43 -3.96
C ILE A 162 7.14 -21.11 -3.22
N PHE A 163 8.26 -20.94 -2.56
CA PHE A 163 8.66 -19.68 -1.96
C PHE A 163 9.92 -19.15 -2.64
N MET A 164 9.82 -17.95 -3.20
CA MET A 164 10.92 -17.23 -3.83
C MET A 164 11.31 -16.05 -2.94
N GLN A 165 12.41 -16.18 -2.22
CA GLN A 165 12.93 -15.10 -1.39
C GLN A 165 13.69 -14.09 -2.24
N LEU A 166 13.07 -12.97 -2.54
CA LEU A 166 13.63 -11.92 -3.38
C LEU A 166 14.53 -10.96 -2.59
N LYS A 167 15.49 -10.36 -3.27
CA LYS A 167 16.13 -9.14 -2.77
C LYS A 167 15.17 -7.96 -2.94
N VAL A 168 15.18 -7.01 -2.00
CA VAL A 168 14.40 -5.77 -2.11
C VAL A 168 14.72 -5.07 -3.43
N GLY A 169 13.69 -4.62 -4.15
CA GLY A 169 13.81 -3.93 -5.44
C GLY A 169 13.93 -4.83 -6.67
N THR A 170 13.82 -6.18 -6.54
CA THR A 170 13.99 -7.11 -7.69
C THR A 170 12.68 -7.70 -8.22
N ASN A 171 11.51 -7.22 -7.81
CA ASN A 171 10.22 -7.73 -8.29
C ASN A 171 10.08 -7.64 -9.81
N ILE A 172 10.49 -6.52 -10.41
CA ILE A 172 10.43 -6.31 -11.86
C ILE A 172 11.31 -7.32 -12.58
N ALA A 173 12.52 -7.56 -12.09
CA ALA A 173 13.42 -8.53 -12.69
C ALA A 173 12.84 -9.96 -12.66
N LEU A 174 12.19 -10.36 -11.53
CA LEU A 174 11.51 -11.64 -11.46
C LEU A 174 10.35 -11.72 -12.46
N LEU A 175 9.47 -10.72 -12.50
CA LEU A 175 8.31 -10.73 -13.40
C LEU A 175 8.71 -10.73 -14.86
N ASN A 176 9.72 -9.95 -15.25
CA ASN A 176 10.26 -9.95 -16.60
C ASN A 176 10.89 -11.31 -16.95
N GLY A 177 11.63 -11.93 -16.00
CA GLY A 177 12.17 -13.27 -16.19
C GLY A 177 11.08 -14.33 -16.38
N MET A 178 9.99 -14.27 -15.61
CA MET A 178 8.84 -15.16 -15.77
C MET A 178 8.17 -14.97 -17.15
N MET A 179 7.94 -13.72 -17.56
CA MET A 179 7.37 -13.42 -18.89
C MET A 179 8.27 -13.92 -20.00
N ASN A 180 9.58 -13.72 -19.89
CA ASN A 180 10.55 -14.22 -20.88
C ASN A 180 10.46 -15.75 -21.04
N VAL A 181 10.43 -16.50 -19.95
CA VAL A 181 10.27 -17.97 -20.00
C VAL A 181 8.95 -18.37 -20.65
N ILE A 182 7.82 -17.74 -20.25
CA ILE A 182 6.50 -18.02 -20.82
C ILE A 182 6.49 -17.82 -22.34
N ILE A 183 7.10 -16.73 -22.82
CA ILE A 183 7.15 -16.39 -24.25
C ILE A 183 8.10 -17.32 -25.00
N SER A 184 9.32 -17.51 -24.50
CA SER A 184 10.36 -18.31 -25.18
C SER A 184 10.01 -19.79 -25.28
N GLU A 185 9.30 -20.32 -24.28
CA GLU A 185 8.87 -21.73 -24.25
C GLU A 185 7.46 -21.93 -24.83
N ASN A 186 6.82 -20.88 -25.38
CA ASN A 186 5.46 -20.92 -25.95
C ASN A 186 4.39 -21.44 -24.98
N LEU A 187 4.46 -21.05 -23.71
CA LEU A 187 3.53 -21.46 -22.65
C LEU A 187 2.27 -20.58 -22.55
N GLN A 188 2.21 -19.49 -23.31
CA GLN A 188 1.09 -18.55 -23.31
C GLN A 188 -0.17 -19.13 -23.97
N ASN A 189 -1.34 -18.75 -23.48
CA ASN A 189 -2.60 -19.05 -24.14
C ASN A 189 -2.78 -18.11 -25.35
N LYS A 190 -2.50 -18.61 -26.55
CA LYS A 190 -2.55 -17.81 -27.79
C LYS A 190 -3.97 -17.35 -28.13
N ASP A 191 -4.95 -18.23 -27.96
CA ASP A 191 -6.35 -17.89 -28.26
C ASP A 191 -6.85 -16.74 -27.35
N PHE A 192 -6.51 -16.80 -26.07
CA PHE A 192 -6.82 -15.70 -25.13
C PHE A 192 -6.14 -14.39 -25.54
N ILE A 193 -4.88 -14.44 -25.95
CA ILE A 193 -4.12 -13.26 -26.37
C ILE A 193 -4.73 -12.63 -27.61
N GLU A 194 -5.05 -13.44 -28.64
CA GLU A 194 -5.68 -12.96 -29.86
C GLU A 194 -7.06 -12.32 -29.61
N GLU A 195 -7.83 -12.91 -28.70
CA GLU A 195 -9.19 -12.45 -28.40
C GLU A 195 -9.23 -11.22 -27.45
N ARG A 196 -8.28 -11.12 -26.52
CA ARG A 196 -8.40 -10.25 -25.34
C ARG A 196 -7.27 -9.24 -25.16
N CYS A 197 -6.16 -9.36 -25.90
CA CYS A 197 -5.00 -8.50 -25.70
C CYS A 197 -4.72 -7.65 -26.94
N GLU A 198 -4.26 -6.44 -26.72
CA GLU A 198 -3.76 -5.53 -27.75
C GLU A 198 -2.25 -5.44 -27.68
N ASN A 199 -1.61 -5.20 -28.82
CA ASN A 199 -0.18 -4.93 -28.97
C ASN A 199 0.74 -6.00 -28.35
N TYR A 200 0.37 -7.27 -28.39
CA TYR A 200 1.20 -8.36 -27.87
C TYR A 200 2.57 -8.45 -28.60
N SER A 201 2.61 -8.20 -29.91
CA SER A 201 3.85 -8.18 -30.69
C SER A 201 4.83 -7.10 -30.20
N GLY A 202 4.32 -5.95 -29.76
CA GLY A 202 5.13 -4.91 -29.15
C GLY A 202 5.76 -5.36 -27.84
N LEU A 203 5.03 -6.10 -27.00
CA LEU A 203 5.57 -6.68 -25.77
C LEU A 203 6.68 -7.70 -26.04
N VAL A 204 6.51 -8.56 -27.04
CA VAL A 204 7.49 -9.61 -27.40
C VAL A 204 8.79 -9.01 -27.94
N SER A 205 8.75 -7.80 -28.50
CA SER A 205 9.92 -7.12 -29.09
C SER A 205 10.81 -6.38 -28.07
N VAL A 206 10.40 -6.29 -26.83
CA VAL A 206 11.12 -5.63 -25.73
C VAL A 206 11.94 -6.62 -24.93
#